data_eb2101d541d0345a96bbfa0d17e7350a
#
_entry.id   eb2101d541d0345a96bbfa0d17e7350a
#
_cell.length_a   1.000
_cell.length_b   1.000
_cell.length_c   1.000
_cell.angle_alpha   90.00
_cell.angle_beta   90.00
_cell.angle_gamma   90.00
#
_symmetry.space_group_name_H-M   'P 1'
#
loop_
_entity.id
_entity.type
_entity.pdbx_description
1 polymer ?
#
loop_
_entity_poly.entity_id
_entity_poly.type
_entity_poly.pdbx_seq_one_letter_code
_entity_poly.pdbx_strand_id
1 'polypeptide(L)'
;YRDINIEVAEKRTGSLNIGVAFSSIESVYLFAGITQSNFDMYDWSSFVGGGQRFAINARVGFETQDASISWVDPWFLHRKLAFGTEIFYSNSTYFSDYYDQQNYGFAISLRKPIGELDYVKLEYRLEQYRIDAEGNAPIFFWQQDGDYLRSHVELSYTIDTRDAQIFPRKGGKFEVLAGYSGLGGDVHTYNFGVNGSY
;
A
#
# COMPACT_ATOMS: atom_id res chain seq x y z
N TYR A 1 -30.98 31.53 -26.25
CA TYR A 1 -30.41 30.29 -25.67
C TYR A 1 -29.08 30.02 -26.33
N ARG A 2 -28.04 29.65 -25.55
CA ARG A 2 -26.76 29.16 -26.08
C ARG A 2 -26.69 27.68 -25.79
N ASP A 3 -26.54 26.88 -26.81
CA ASP A 3 -26.33 25.44 -26.68
C ASP A 3 -24.88 25.18 -26.33
N ILE A 4 -24.65 24.33 -25.34
CA ILE A 4 -23.30 23.87 -24.96
C ILE A 4 -23.14 22.48 -25.54
N ASN A 5 -22.27 22.33 -26.53
CA ASN A 5 -21.87 21.02 -27.02
C ASN A 5 -20.64 20.55 -26.23
N ILE A 6 -20.76 19.39 -25.57
CA ILE A 6 -19.65 18.74 -24.87
C ILE A 6 -19.27 17.51 -25.68
N GLU A 7 -18.08 17.56 -26.28
CA GLU A 7 -17.48 16.40 -26.93
C GLU A 7 -16.58 15.67 -25.92
N VAL A 8 -16.83 14.39 -25.66
CA VAL A 8 -16.06 13.56 -24.75
C VAL A 8 -15.32 12.50 -25.54
N ALA A 9 -14.00 12.46 -25.42
CA ALA A 9 -13.17 11.40 -25.96
C ALA A 9 -12.69 10.50 -24.80
N GLU A 10 -12.98 9.19 -24.91
CA GLU A 10 -12.53 8.21 -23.93
C GLU A 10 -11.01 8.00 -24.04
N LYS A 11 -10.31 8.00 -22.90
CA LYS A 11 -8.89 7.66 -22.80
C LYS A 11 -8.73 6.27 -22.20
N ARG A 12 -7.65 5.60 -22.59
CA ARG A 12 -7.24 4.35 -21.93
C ARG A 12 -6.90 4.65 -20.47
N THR A 13 -7.48 3.89 -19.54
CA THR A 13 -7.32 4.03 -18.09
C THR A 13 -6.35 3.00 -17.52
N GLY A 14 -5.91 2.06 -18.36
CA GLY A 14 -4.88 1.08 -18.02
C GLY A 14 -3.48 1.60 -18.32
N SER A 15 -2.53 1.31 -17.45
CA SER A 15 -1.10 1.58 -17.62
C SER A 15 -0.27 0.35 -17.33
N LEU A 16 0.78 0.13 -18.12
CA LEU A 16 1.81 -0.88 -17.92
C LEU A 16 3.15 -0.16 -17.77
N ASN A 17 3.82 -0.40 -16.67
CA ASN A 17 5.15 0.13 -16.38
C ASN A 17 6.12 -1.04 -16.24
N ILE A 18 7.20 -1.04 -17.01
CA ILE A 18 8.27 -2.03 -16.91
C ILE A 18 9.57 -1.26 -16.96
N GLY A 19 10.51 -1.59 -16.09
CA GLY A 19 11.80 -0.94 -16.09
C GLY A 19 12.86 -1.67 -15.32
N VAL A 20 14.06 -1.12 -15.46
CA VAL A 20 15.27 -1.52 -14.73
C VAL A 20 15.72 -0.28 -13.96
N ALA A 21 16.08 -0.43 -12.72
CA ALA A 21 16.63 0.66 -11.94
C ALA A 21 17.88 0.22 -11.17
N PHE A 22 18.69 1.19 -10.77
CA PHE A 22 19.93 1.00 -10.04
C PHE A 22 19.81 1.67 -8.67
N SER A 23 20.29 0.99 -7.65
CA SER A 23 20.30 1.47 -6.28
C SER A 23 21.64 1.13 -5.64
N SER A 24 22.09 1.92 -4.67
CA SER A 24 23.28 1.62 -3.88
C SER A 24 23.12 0.38 -2.99
N ILE A 25 21.90 -0.04 -2.72
CA ILE A 25 21.58 -1.24 -1.92
C ILE A 25 21.45 -2.45 -2.83
N GLU A 26 20.60 -2.34 -3.85
CA GLU A 26 20.19 -3.46 -4.72
C GLU A 26 21.10 -3.70 -5.91
N SER A 27 22.07 -2.82 -6.16
CA SER A 27 22.84 -2.76 -7.40
C SER A 27 21.94 -2.60 -8.63
N VAL A 28 21.15 -3.61 -8.99
CA VAL A 28 20.19 -3.62 -10.10
C VAL A 28 18.90 -4.29 -9.64
N TYR A 29 17.75 -3.71 -9.99
CA TYR A 29 16.46 -4.39 -9.85
C TYR A 29 15.56 -4.16 -11.04
N LEU A 30 14.71 -5.14 -11.30
CA LEU A 30 13.65 -5.10 -12.30
C LEU A 30 12.34 -4.76 -11.59
N PHE A 31 11.51 -3.96 -12.23
CA PHE A 31 10.16 -3.73 -11.76
C PHE A 31 9.16 -3.83 -12.91
N ALA A 32 7.97 -4.33 -12.58
CA ALA A 32 6.82 -4.38 -13.46
C ALA A 32 5.56 -3.97 -12.68
N GLY A 33 4.71 -3.16 -13.29
CA GLY A 33 3.46 -2.73 -12.68
C GLY A 33 2.36 -2.60 -13.73
N ILE A 34 1.19 -3.14 -13.41
CA ILE A 34 -0.04 -2.96 -14.17
C ILE A 34 -1.02 -2.22 -13.28
N THR A 35 -1.61 -1.14 -13.79
CA THR A 35 -2.64 -0.39 -13.08
C THR A 35 -3.81 -0.12 -14.01
N GLN A 36 -5.02 -0.45 -13.57
CA GLN A 36 -6.28 -0.03 -14.20
C GLN A 36 -7.01 0.91 -13.25
N SER A 37 -7.18 2.18 -13.66
CA SER A 37 -7.77 3.23 -12.83
C SER A 37 -9.30 3.35 -12.96
N ASN A 38 -9.89 2.63 -13.89
CA ASN A 38 -11.35 2.55 -14.09
C ASN A 38 -11.76 1.08 -14.18
N PHE A 39 -11.33 0.28 -13.19
CA PHE A 39 -11.62 -1.14 -13.13
C PHE A 39 -13.08 -1.38 -12.73
N ASP A 40 -13.67 -2.43 -13.30
CA ASP A 40 -14.97 -2.94 -12.90
C ASP A 40 -14.87 -4.44 -12.57
N MET A 41 -14.98 -4.77 -11.29
CA MET A 41 -14.92 -6.16 -10.83
C MET A 41 -16.15 -6.97 -11.30
N TYR A 42 -17.25 -6.31 -11.61
CA TYR A 42 -18.52 -6.97 -11.95
C TYR A 42 -18.72 -7.14 -13.46
N ASP A 43 -18.01 -6.37 -14.29
CA ASP A 43 -18.01 -6.55 -15.75
C ASP A 43 -16.88 -7.49 -16.19
N TRP A 44 -17.18 -8.78 -16.23
CA TRP A 44 -16.26 -9.83 -16.62
C TRP A 44 -15.85 -9.80 -18.10
N SER A 45 -16.50 -8.98 -18.93
CA SER A 45 -16.22 -8.89 -20.35
C SER A 45 -15.11 -7.91 -20.70
N SER A 46 -15.07 -6.78 -20.01
CA SER A 46 -14.10 -5.71 -20.27
C SER A 46 -13.23 -5.36 -19.07
N PHE A 47 -13.70 -5.60 -17.84
CA PHE A 47 -13.11 -5.17 -16.59
C PHE A 47 -12.89 -3.65 -16.49
N VAL A 48 -13.69 -2.85 -17.23
CA VAL A 48 -13.54 -1.39 -17.30
C VAL A 48 -14.89 -0.71 -17.17
N GLY A 49 -14.95 0.43 -16.46
CA GLY A 49 -16.16 1.26 -16.35
C GLY A 49 -16.68 1.45 -14.93
N GLY A 50 -16.22 0.64 -13.96
CA GLY A 50 -16.70 0.66 -12.57
C GLY A 50 -16.10 1.74 -11.68
N GLY A 51 -15.13 2.53 -12.17
CA GLY A 51 -14.48 3.57 -11.36
C GLY A 51 -13.58 3.05 -10.24
N GLN A 52 -13.38 1.75 -10.14
CA GLN A 52 -12.49 1.10 -9.18
C GLN A 52 -11.04 1.17 -9.66
N ARG A 53 -10.12 0.98 -8.76
CA ARG A 53 -8.68 0.89 -9.08
C ARG A 53 -8.18 -0.51 -8.78
N PHE A 54 -7.53 -1.11 -9.76
CA PHE A 54 -6.83 -2.38 -9.61
C PHE A 54 -5.35 -2.20 -9.98
N ALA A 55 -4.44 -2.76 -9.18
CA ALA A 55 -3.02 -2.71 -9.48
C ALA A 55 -2.32 -4.01 -9.09
N ILE A 56 -1.37 -4.41 -9.94
CA ILE A 56 -0.41 -5.48 -9.67
C ILE A 56 0.96 -4.85 -9.78
N ASN A 57 1.82 -5.06 -8.80
CA ASN A 57 3.20 -4.60 -8.81
C ASN A 57 4.12 -5.76 -8.46
N ALA A 58 5.27 -5.81 -9.11
CA ALA A 58 6.34 -6.73 -8.80
C ALA A 58 7.68 -6.01 -8.90
N ARG A 59 8.59 -6.30 -7.98
CA ARG A 59 9.98 -5.87 -8.00
C ARG A 59 10.86 -7.06 -7.65
N VAL A 60 11.90 -7.26 -8.43
CA VAL A 60 12.87 -8.34 -8.23
C VAL A 60 14.27 -7.75 -8.34
N GLY A 61 14.97 -7.73 -7.23
CA GLY A 61 16.37 -7.36 -7.09
C GLY A 61 17.19 -8.53 -6.54
N PHE A 62 18.46 -8.28 -6.27
CA PHE A 62 19.32 -9.27 -5.63
C PHE A 62 19.03 -9.38 -4.13
N GLU A 63 18.68 -8.25 -3.49
CA GLU A 63 18.48 -8.14 -2.06
C GLU A 63 16.99 -8.06 -1.67
N THR A 64 16.13 -7.67 -2.61
CA THR A 64 14.69 -7.56 -2.34
C THR A 64 13.84 -8.17 -3.43
N GLN A 65 12.74 -8.78 -3.02
CA GLN A 65 11.71 -9.30 -3.90
C GLN A 65 10.35 -8.91 -3.32
N ASP A 66 9.61 -8.08 -4.06
CA ASP A 66 8.29 -7.64 -3.64
C ASP A 66 7.26 -7.98 -4.70
N ALA A 67 6.08 -8.34 -4.27
CA ALA A 67 4.91 -8.49 -5.11
C ALA A 67 3.66 -8.00 -4.37
N SER A 68 2.79 -7.28 -5.04
CA SER A 68 1.51 -6.90 -4.47
C SER A 68 0.39 -6.88 -5.51
N ILE A 69 -0.80 -7.22 -5.05
CA ILE A 69 -2.05 -7.09 -5.78
C ILE A 69 -2.98 -6.25 -4.90
N SER A 70 -3.46 -5.14 -5.43
CA SER A 70 -4.35 -4.24 -4.71
C SER A 70 -5.59 -3.90 -5.53
N TRP A 71 -6.71 -3.77 -4.83
CA TRP A 71 -7.99 -3.34 -5.37
C TRP A 71 -8.62 -2.32 -4.44
N VAL A 72 -9.16 -1.25 -5.00
CA VAL A 72 -9.81 -0.18 -4.25
C VAL A 72 -11.11 0.23 -4.94
N ASP A 73 -12.20 0.21 -4.21
CA ASP A 73 -13.48 0.79 -4.59
C ASP A 73 -13.68 2.12 -3.84
N PRO A 74 -13.62 3.27 -4.53
CA PRO A 74 -13.75 4.57 -3.89
C PRO A 74 -15.19 4.92 -3.46
N TRP A 75 -16.19 4.20 -3.99
CA TRP A 75 -17.62 4.41 -3.73
C TRP A 75 -18.30 3.15 -3.20
N PHE A 76 -17.63 2.46 -2.30
CA PHE A 76 -18.10 1.20 -1.74
C PHE A 76 -19.50 1.34 -1.16
N LEU A 77 -20.40 0.42 -1.54
CA LEU A 77 -21.82 0.44 -1.21
C LEU A 77 -22.52 1.73 -1.68
N HIS A 78 -22.08 2.34 -2.79
CA HIS A 78 -22.65 3.58 -3.35
C HIS A 78 -22.56 4.77 -2.36
N ARG A 79 -21.57 4.78 -1.47
CA ARG A 79 -21.33 5.84 -0.49
C ARG A 79 -19.94 6.43 -0.68
N LYS A 80 -19.71 7.62 -0.13
CA LYS A 80 -18.37 8.22 -0.04
C LYS A 80 -17.54 7.47 1.03
N LEU A 81 -17.22 6.23 0.72
CA LEU A 81 -16.43 5.33 1.55
C LEU A 81 -15.54 4.52 0.62
N ALA A 82 -14.23 4.72 0.69
CA ALA A 82 -13.31 3.90 -0.07
C ALA A 82 -12.99 2.63 0.72
N PHE A 83 -13.19 1.49 0.06
CA PHE A 83 -12.79 0.17 0.56
C PHE A 83 -11.61 -0.34 -0.26
N GLY A 84 -10.56 -0.75 0.40
CA GLY A 84 -9.34 -1.27 -0.24
C GLY A 84 -8.96 -2.63 0.31
N THR A 85 -8.43 -3.48 -0.56
CA THR A 85 -7.80 -4.75 -0.22
C THR A 85 -6.44 -4.85 -0.88
N GLU A 86 -5.50 -5.48 -0.21
CA GLU A 86 -4.16 -5.74 -0.71
C GLU A 86 -3.68 -7.11 -0.27
N ILE A 87 -3.07 -7.85 -1.17
CA ILE A 87 -2.30 -9.05 -0.89
C ILE A 87 -0.86 -8.71 -1.24
N PHE A 88 0.07 -9.03 -0.37
CA PHE A 88 1.47 -8.66 -0.57
C PHE A 88 2.41 -9.79 -0.14
N TYR A 89 3.57 -9.77 -0.75
CA TYR A 89 4.74 -10.57 -0.44
C TYR A 89 5.96 -9.67 -0.50
N SER A 90 6.84 -9.76 0.48
CA SER A 90 8.13 -9.07 0.51
C SER A 90 9.18 -9.98 1.11
N ASN A 91 10.31 -10.10 0.45
CA ASN A 91 11.50 -10.76 0.95
C ASN A 91 12.66 -9.77 0.89
N SER A 92 13.40 -9.63 1.97
CA SER A 92 14.51 -8.69 2.08
C SER A 92 15.68 -9.27 2.85
N THR A 93 16.83 -9.32 2.19
CA THR A 93 18.09 -9.83 2.72
C THR A 93 19.05 -8.71 3.15
N TYR A 94 18.75 -7.44 2.83
CA TYR A 94 19.64 -6.32 3.04
C TYR A 94 19.53 -5.64 4.41
N PHE A 95 18.52 -5.97 5.22
CA PHE A 95 18.34 -5.32 6.51
C PHE A 95 19.45 -5.64 7.50
N SER A 96 20.04 -6.83 7.37
CA SER A 96 21.12 -7.27 8.24
C SER A 96 21.97 -8.34 7.55
N ASP A 97 23.27 -8.35 7.81
CA ASP A 97 24.17 -9.44 7.42
C ASP A 97 23.98 -10.71 8.27
N TYR A 98 23.01 -10.70 9.20
CA TYR A 98 22.79 -11.76 10.17
C TYR A 98 21.44 -12.47 10.04
N TYR A 99 20.48 -11.89 9.31
CA TYR A 99 19.17 -12.51 9.10
C TYR A 99 18.48 -12.01 7.85
N ASP A 100 17.72 -12.89 7.23
CA ASP A 100 16.78 -12.59 6.18
C ASP A 100 15.38 -12.40 6.76
N GLN A 101 14.61 -11.50 6.15
CA GLN A 101 13.24 -11.24 6.55
C GLN A 101 12.28 -11.44 5.38
N GLN A 102 11.31 -12.32 5.57
CA GLN A 102 10.24 -12.55 4.63
C GLN A 102 8.89 -12.20 5.25
N ASN A 103 8.08 -11.43 4.53
CA ASN A 103 6.75 -11.04 4.97
C ASN A 103 5.74 -11.35 3.88
N TYR A 104 4.61 -11.91 4.24
CA TYR A 104 3.47 -12.04 3.34
C TYR A 104 2.16 -11.95 4.12
N GLY A 105 1.14 -11.45 3.45
CA GLY A 105 -0.14 -11.28 4.11
C GLY A 105 -1.17 -10.55 3.27
N PHE A 106 -2.18 -10.07 3.96
CA PHE A 106 -3.20 -9.23 3.35
C PHE A 106 -3.54 -8.04 4.24
N ALA A 107 -4.03 -6.98 3.60
CA ALA A 107 -4.55 -5.80 4.28
C ALA A 107 -5.95 -5.45 3.76
N ILE A 108 -6.78 -4.94 4.65
CA ILE A 108 -8.10 -4.38 4.34
C ILE A 108 -8.14 -2.97 4.89
N SER A 109 -8.63 -2.02 4.11
CA SER A 109 -8.73 -0.62 4.53
C SER A 109 -10.09 -0.02 4.22
N LEU A 110 -10.54 0.86 5.12
CA LEU A 110 -11.72 1.70 4.96
C LEU A 110 -11.29 3.15 5.13
N ARG A 111 -11.55 3.99 4.13
CA ARG A 111 -11.26 5.42 4.19
C ARG A 111 -12.54 6.22 3.98
N LYS A 112 -12.89 7.04 4.95
CA LYS A 112 -14.08 7.88 4.93
C LYS A 112 -13.69 9.36 4.99
N PRO A 113 -14.05 10.19 3.98
CA PRO A 113 -13.96 11.62 4.10
C PRO A 113 -14.92 12.11 5.22
N ILE A 114 -14.42 12.99 6.06
CA ILE A 114 -15.20 13.64 7.15
C ILE A 114 -15.64 15.03 6.68
N GLY A 115 -14.72 15.78 6.10
CA GLY A 115 -14.95 17.07 5.49
C GLY A 115 -14.49 17.11 4.04
N GLU A 116 -14.21 18.32 3.55
CA GLU A 116 -13.72 18.51 2.17
C GLU A 116 -12.23 18.20 2.02
N LEU A 117 -11.46 18.38 3.08
CA LEU A 117 -10.00 18.34 3.09
C LEU A 117 -9.45 17.26 4.03
N ASP A 118 -10.32 16.56 4.74
CA ASP A 118 -9.93 15.61 5.77
C ASP A 118 -10.62 14.26 5.62
N TYR A 119 -9.94 13.22 6.09
CA TYR A 119 -10.46 11.87 6.10
C TYR A 119 -9.91 11.04 7.26
N VAL A 120 -10.68 10.04 7.65
CA VAL A 120 -10.26 8.97 8.57
C VAL A 120 -10.03 7.70 7.75
N LYS A 121 -8.95 6.98 8.04
CA LYS A 121 -8.65 5.65 7.49
C LYS A 121 -8.50 4.66 8.63
N LEU A 122 -9.19 3.54 8.52
CA LEU A 122 -8.99 2.35 9.35
C LEU A 122 -8.37 1.26 8.48
N GLU A 123 -7.27 0.69 8.91
CA GLU A 123 -6.61 -0.42 8.23
C GLU A 123 -6.45 -1.61 9.17
N TYR A 124 -6.73 -2.79 8.68
CA TYR A 124 -6.38 -4.05 9.31
C TYR A 124 -5.40 -4.78 8.41
N ARG A 125 -4.28 -5.24 8.97
CA ARG A 125 -3.23 -5.98 8.29
C ARG A 125 -2.93 -7.26 9.05
N LEU A 126 -3.02 -8.39 8.36
CA LEU A 126 -2.58 -9.69 8.86
C LEU A 126 -1.40 -10.14 8.01
N GLU A 127 -0.27 -10.36 8.65
CA GLU A 127 0.95 -10.76 7.97
C GLU A 127 1.71 -11.79 8.77
N GLN A 128 2.36 -12.68 8.06
CA GLN A 128 3.32 -13.60 8.62
C GLN A 128 4.72 -13.07 8.34
N TYR A 129 5.49 -12.94 9.39
CA TYR A 129 6.90 -12.67 9.39
C TYR A 129 7.66 -13.97 9.56
N ARG A 130 8.64 -14.19 8.69
CA ARG A 130 9.67 -15.18 8.87
C ARG A 130 10.99 -14.48 9.03
N ILE A 131 11.72 -14.82 10.06
CA ILE A 131 13.09 -14.38 10.30
C ILE A 131 13.95 -15.64 10.21
N ASP A 132 14.88 -15.66 9.27
CA ASP A 132 15.83 -16.75 9.08
C ASP A 132 17.24 -16.25 9.45
N ALA A 133 17.79 -16.74 10.57
CA ALA A 133 19.09 -16.30 11.05
C ALA A 133 20.24 -16.96 10.25
N GLU A 134 21.19 -16.14 9.79
CA GLU A 134 22.39 -16.58 9.09
C GLU A 134 23.33 -17.40 10.00
N GLY A 135 24.10 -18.35 9.43
CA GLY A 135 24.98 -19.23 10.21
C GLY A 135 26.08 -18.57 11.03
N ASN A 136 26.43 -17.31 10.68
CA ASN A 136 27.40 -16.47 11.39
C ASN A 136 26.74 -15.48 12.37
N ALA A 137 25.40 -15.54 12.54
CA ALA A 137 24.67 -14.61 13.38
C ALA A 137 25.01 -14.78 14.86
N PRO A 138 25.08 -13.68 15.64
CA PRO A 138 25.14 -13.75 17.10
C PRO A 138 23.92 -14.47 17.70
N ILE A 139 24.11 -15.10 18.88
CA ILE A 139 23.07 -15.91 19.55
C ILE A 139 21.74 -15.17 19.74
N PHE A 140 21.76 -13.85 19.85
CA PHE A 140 20.56 -13.02 19.97
C PHE A 140 19.64 -13.12 18.76
N PHE A 141 20.20 -13.22 17.54
CA PHE A 141 19.40 -13.38 16.32
C PHE A 141 18.82 -14.77 16.18
N TRP A 142 19.54 -15.82 16.62
CA TRP A 142 19.05 -17.18 16.68
C TRP A 142 17.85 -17.35 17.62
N GLN A 143 17.75 -16.50 18.64
CA GLN A 143 16.59 -16.49 19.54
C GLN A 143 15.34 -15.86 18.89
N GLN A 144 15.51 -15.14 17.79
CA GLN A 144 14.43 -14.51 17.03
C GLN A 144 14.13 -15.24 15.72
N ASP A 145 14.87 -16.32 15.43
CA ASP A 145 14.60 -17.19 14.30
C ASP A 145 13.22 -17.83 14.43
N GLY A 146 12.44 -17.79 13.35
CA GLY A 146 11.11 -18.40 13.34
C GLY A 146 10.04 -17.63 12.59
N ASP A 147 8.84 -18.17 12.66
CA ASP A 147 7.64 -17.63 12.04
C ASP A 147 6.79 -16.91 13.09
N TYR A 148 6.38 -15.67 12.80
CA TYR A 148 5.57 -14.83 13.68
C TYR A 148 4.35 -14.32 12.94
N LEU A 149 3.18 -14.51 13.52
CA LEU A 149 1.95 -13.91 13.02
C LEU A 149 1.74 -12.54 13.66
N ARG A 150 1.63 -11.51 12.82
CA ARG A 150 1.29 -10.14 13.24
C ARG A 150 -0.09 -9.75 12.72
N SER A 151 -0.99 -9.46 13.64
CA SER A 151 -2.30 -8.89 13.37
C SER A 151 -2.30 -7.44 13.84
N HIS A 152 -2.40 -6.50 12.91
CA HIS A 152 -2.25 -5.08 13.15
C HIS A 152 -3.50 -4.31 12.74
N VAL A 153 -3.97 -3.43 13.61
CA VAL A 153 -5.03 -2.43 13.33
C VAL A 153 -4.43 -1.05 13.45
N GLU A 154 -4.67 -0.21 12.47
CA GLU A 154 -4.25 1.20 12.46
C GLU A 154 -5.41 2.11 12.14
N LEU A 155 -5.57 3.16 12.94
CA LEU A 155 -6.48 4.28 12.70
C LEU A 155 -5.66 5.52 12.40
N SER A 156 -5.91 6.17 11.28
CA SER A 156 -5.28 7.44 10.94
C SER A 156 -6.31 8.53 10.61
N TYR A 157 -5.98 9.76 10.96
CA TYR A 157 -6.72 10.97 10.61
C TYR A 157 -5.79 11.89 9.83
N THR A 158 -6.20 12.28 8.64
CA THR A 158 -5.41 13.12 7.74
C THR A 158 -6.19 14.37 7.35
N ILE A 159 -5.53 15.53 7.43
CA ILE A 159 -5.96 16.80 6.84
C ILE A 159 -5.00 17.13 5.72
N ASP A 160 -5.50 17.38 4.52
CA ASP A 160 -4.69 17.74 3.35
C ASP A 160 -5.23 19.03 2.71
N THR A 161 -4.58 20.15 3.00
CA THR A 161 -4.96 21.49 2.51
C THR A 161 -4.12 21.93 1.32
N ARG A 162 -3.29 21.05 0.75
CA ARG A 162 -2.41 21.38 -0.35
C ARG A 162 -3.21 21.66 -1.63
N ASP A 163 -2.77 22.67 -2.37
CA ASP A 163 -3.35 23.05 -3.67
C ASP A 163 -3.02 22.05 -4.79
N ALA A 164 -1.94 21.27 -4.65
CA ALA A 164 -1.56 20.18 -5.56
C ALA A 164 -0.85 19.05 -4.78
N GLN A 165 -1.04 17.79 -5.23
CA GLN A 165 -0.43 16.63 -4.56
C GLN A 165 1.05 16.46 -4.88
N ILE A 166 1.49 16.80 -6.12
CA ILE A 166 2.85 16.53 -6.60
C ILE A 166 3.78 17.73 -6.36
N PHE A 167 3.32 18.95 -6.68
CA PHE A 167 4.09 20.17 -6.47
C PHE A 167 3.23 21.22 -5.76
N PRO A 168 3.02 21.08 -4.44
CA PRO A 168 2.23 22.04 -3.68
C PRO A 168 2.94 23.39 -3.63
N ARG A 169 2.16 24.47 -3.81
CA ARG A 169 2.64 25.84 -3.65
C ARG A 169 2.08 26.50 -2.40
N LYS A 170 0.97 25.95 -1.88
CA LYS A 170 0.29 26.44 -0.68
C LYS A 170 -0.36 25.28 0.05
N GLY A 171 -0.53 25.46 1.35
CA GLY A 171 -1.15 24.49 2.22
C GLY A 171 -0.17 23.45 2.74
N GLY A 172 -0.68 22.49 3.50
CA GLY A 172 0.10 21.40 4.09
C GLY A 172 -0.74 20.15 4.28
N LYS A 173 -0.07 19.05 4.49
CA LYS A 173 -0.69 17.79 4.89
C LYS A 173 -0.26 17.47 6.32
N PHE A 174 -1.22 17.12 7.15
CA PHE A 174 -1.01 16.69 8.53
C PHE A 174 -1.72 15.36 8.76
N GLU A 175 -1.05 14.42 9.37
CA GLU A 175 -1.57 13.09 9.66
C GLU A 175 -1.18 12.65 11.07
N VAL A 176 -2.15 12.14 11.79
CA VAL A 176 -1.95 11.46 13.07
C VAL A 176 -2.40 10.03 12.91
N LEU A 177 -1.60 9.10 13.40
CA LEU A 177 -1.93 7.68 13.37
C LEU A 177 -1.71 7.02 14.74
N ALA A 178 -2.52 6.03 15.02
CA ALA A 178 -2.40 5.16 16.17
C ALA A 178 -2.70 3.73 15.74
N GLY A 179 -1.86 2.80 16.13
CA GLY A 179 -2.01 1.39 15.79
C GLY A 179 -1.70 0.47 16.96
N TYR A 180 -2.24 -0.73 16.85
CA TYR A 180 -2.03 -1.81 17.79
C TYR A 180 -1.86 -3.12 17.04
N SER A 181 -0.81 -3.86 17.38
CA SER A 181 -0.65 -5.27 17.00
C SER A 181 -0.94 -6.16 18.21
N GLY A 182 -1.64 -7.27 17.99
CA GLY A 182 -1.94 -8.23 19.06
C GLY A 182 -3.39 -8.71 19.09
N LEU A 183 -4.18 -8.44 18.03
CA LEU A 183 -5.54 -8.99 17.89
C LEU A 183 -5.50 -10.44 17.33
N GLY A 184 -4.88 -11.34 18.09
CA GLY A 184 -4.60 -12.70 17.63
C GLY A 184 -3.30 -12.75 16.81
N GLY A 185 -2.24 -13.28 17.37
CA GLY A 185 -0.90 -13.36 16.81
C GLY A 185 0.16 -13.32 17.90
N ASP A 186 1.42 -13.39 17.49
CA ASP A 186 2.57 -13.54 18.38
C ASP A 186 3.17 -12.19 18.81
N VAL A 187 2.82 -11.12 18.07
CA VAL A 187 3.43 -9.80 18.23
C VAL A 187 2.48 -8.83 18.90
N HIS A 188 2.89 -8.22 20.01
CA HIS A 188 2.14 -7.23 20.77
C HIS A 188 2.89 -5.89 20.80
N THR A 189 2.42 -4.91 20.01
CA THR A 189 3.06 -3.58 19.93
C THR A 189 2.02 -2.48 19.78
N TYR A 190 2.36 -1.28 20.27
CA TYR A 190 1.62 -0.05 20.04
C TYR A 190 2.48 0.89 19.20
N ASN A 191 1.89 1.54 18.21
CA ASN A 191 2.55 2.57 17.44
C ASN A 191 1.72 3.86 17.43
N PHE A 192 2.42 4.98 17.52
CA PHE A 192 1.83 6.32 17.37
C PHE A 192 2.73 7.12 16.44
N GLY A 193 2.13 7.84 15.53
CA GLY A 193 2.87 8.65 14.58
C GLY A 193 2.19 9.97 14.29
N VAL A 194 3.01 10.97 14.00
CA VAL A 194 2.59 12.27 13.51
C VAL A 194 3.45 12.62 12.31
N ASN A 195 2.82 12.87 11.18
CA ASN A 195 3.48 13.25 9.94
C ASN A 195 2.98 14.63 9.49
N GLY A 196 3.88 15.48 9.07
CA GLY A 196 3.57 16.80 8.53
C GLY A 196 4.43 17.13 7.31
N SER A 197 3.81 17.72 6.29
CA SER A 197 4.51 18.24 5.12
C SER A 197 3.82 19.51 4.61
N TYR A 198 4.58 20.46 4.07
CA TYR A 198 4.09 21.70 3.46
C TYR A 198 4.81 21.94 2.14
#